data_b11206a724b17104fc4478a79a336e7a
#
_entry.id   b11206a724b17104fc4478a79a336e7a
#
_cell.length_a   1.000
_cell.length_b   1.000
_cell.length_c   1.000
_cell.angle_alpha   90.00
_cell.angle_beta   90.00
_cell.angle_gamma   90.00
#
_symmetry.space_group_name_H-M   'P 1'
#
loop_
_entity.id
_entity.type
_entity.pdbx_description
1 polymer ?
#
loop_
_entity_poly.entity_id
_entity_poly.type
_entity_poly.pdbx_seq_one_letter_code
_entity_poly.pdbx_strand_id
1 'polypeptide(L)'
;HPWFVAVCEAVLGPEYKIVEVGFDIPFPGAEDQPWHRDFKSPPETLIGRRLNSLAFNLTTVDTRPEHGPFEVAPGTQWDDIT
;
A
#
# COMPACT_ATOMS: atom_id res chain seq x y z
N HIS A 1 -1.25 -7.14 -15.70
CA HIS A 1 0.08 -6.86 -16.23
C HIS A 1 1.09 -7.89 -15.73
N PRO A 2 1.95 -8.44 -16.59
CA PRO A 2 2.89 -9.50 -16.17
C PRO A 2 3.80 -9.11 -15.01
N TRP A 3 4.24 -7.86 -14.97
CA TRP A 3 5.07 -7.36 -13.90
C TRP A 3 4.33 -7.38 -12.55
N PHE A 4 3.06 -6.97 -12.54
CA PHE A 4 2.22 -7.02 -11.34
C PHE A 4 2.13 -8.44 -10.80
N VAL A 5 1.83 -9.40 -11.68
CA VAL A 5 1.72 -10.82 -11.29
C VAL A 5 3.04 -11.32 -10.72
N ALA A 6 4.15 -11.00 -11.38
CA ALA A 6 5.48 -11.44 -10.93
C ALA A 6 5.82 -10.91 -9.53
N VAL A 7 5.52 -9.65 -9.26
CA VAL A 7 5.79 -9.05 -7.95
C VAL A 7 4.91 -9.69 -6.88
N CYS A 8 3.61 -9.86 -7.15
CA CYS A 8 2.70 -10.49 -6.20
C CYS A 8 3.14 -11.92 -5.85
N GLU A 9 3.50 -12.70 -6.84
CA GLU A 9 3.95 -14.08 -6.62
C GLU A 9 5.26 -14.13 -5.84
N ALA A 10 6.20 -13.23 -6.15
CA ALA A 10 7.49 -13.19 -5.46
C ALA A 10 7.36 -12.81 -4.00
N VAL A 11 6.46 -11.89 -3.67
CA VAL A 11 6.31 -11.36 -2.31
C VAL A 11 5.30 -12.14 -1.48
N LEU A 12 4.16 -12.50 -2.06
CA LEU A 12 3.04 -13.13 -1.35
C LEU A 12 2.90 -14.63 -1.64
N GLY A 13 3.59 -15.14 -2.64
CA GLY A 13 3.43 -16.52 -3.09
C GLY A 13 2.37 -16.64 -4.18
N PRO A 14 2.25 -17.83 -4.81
CA PRO A 14 1.40 -18.00 -5.98
C PRO A 14 -0.10 -17.99 -5.68
N GLU A 15 -0.48 -18.11 -4.41
CA GLU A 15 -1.90 -18.18 -4.01
C GLU A 15 -2.45 -16.85 -3.49
N TYR A 16 -1.82 -15.73 -3.87
CA TYR A 16 -2.31 -14.41 -3.46
C TYR A 16 -3.70 -14.15 -4.05
N LYS A 17 -4.42 -13.24 -3.38
CA LYS A 17 -5.76 -12.83 -3.82
C LYS A 17 -5.84 -11.32 -3.89
N ILE A 18 -6.60 -10.82 -4.85
CA ILE A 18 -6.92 -9.39 -4.92
C ILE A 18 -8.11 -9.16 -3.99
N VAL A 19 -7.90 -8.37 -2.93
CA VAL A 19 -8.93 -8.14 -1.93
C VAL A 19 -9.63 -6.79 -2.08
N GLU A 20 -9.00 -5.85 -2.77
CA GLU A 20 -9.58 -4.53 -2.97
C GLU A 20 -9.04 -3.90 -4.26
N VAL A 21 -9.93 -3.31 -5.02
CA VAL A 21 -9.60 -2.47 -6.19
C VAL A 21 -10.47 -1.22 -6.09
N GLY A 22 -9.83 -0.08 -6.11
CA GLY A 22 -10.55 1.17 -6.02
C GLY A 22 -9.66 2.35 -6.37
N PHE A 23 -10.19 3.56 -6.21
CA PHE A 23 -9.42 4.76 -6.46
C PHE A 23 -9.95 5.90 -5.59
N ASP A 24 -9.06 6.83 -5.32
CA ASP A 24 -9.37 8.05 -4.58
C ASP A 24 -9.23 9.24 -5.51
N ILE A 25 -10.16 10.18 -5.39
CA ILE A 25 -10.13 11.42 -6.16
C ILE A 25 -10.17 12.57 -5.17
N PRO A 26 -9.02 13.13 -4.79
CA PRO A 26 -9.01 14.29 -3.90
C PRO A 26 -9.50 15.52 -4.65
N PHE A 27 -10.36 16.31 -3.99
CA PHE A 27 -10.84 17.58 -4.51
C PHE A 27 -10.02 18.73 -3.94
N PRO A 28 -10.02 19.90 -4.61
CA PRO A 28 -9.35 21.08 -4.06
C PRO A 28 -9.81 21.37 -2.64
N GLY A 29 -8.85 21.60 -1.74
CA GLY A 29 -9.14 21.85 -0.33
C GLY A 29 -9.28 20.61 0.53
N ALA A 30 -9.08 19.42 -0.03
CA ALA A 30 -9.09 18.18 0.76
C ALA A 30 -7.99 18.22 1.82
N GLU A 31 -8.33 17.75 3.03
CA GLU A 31 -7.36 17.67 4.11
C GLU A 31 -6.44 16.47 3.94
N ASP A 32 -5.23 16.57 4.50
CA ASP A 32 -4.30 15.45 4.53
C ASP A 32 -4.86 14.33 5.39
N GLN A 33 -4.69 13.10 4.93
CA GLN A 33 -5.03 11.94 5.74
C GLN A 33 -3.98 11.78 6.83
N PRO A 34 -4.39 11.30 8.04
CA PRO A 34 -3.40 10.97 9.04
C PRO A 34 -2.56 9.77 8.57
N TRP A 35 -1.33 9.71 9.06
CA TRP A 35 -0.51 8.52 8.80
C TRP A 35 -1.23 7.28 9.33
N HIS A 36 -1.33 6.26 8.50
CA HIS A 36 -2.04 5.04 8.85
C HIS A 36 -1.49 3.85 8.08
N ARG A 37 -1.88 2.69 8.51
CA ARG A 37 -1.65 1.43 7.81
C ARG A 37 -2.98 0.98 7.21
N ASP A 38 -2.98 0.59 5.95
CA ASP A 38 -4.21 0.18 5.28
C ASP A 38 -4.80 -1.10 5.91
N PHE A 39 -3.92 -2.05 6.24
CA PHE A 39 -4.34 -3.29 6.87
C PHE A 39 -3.46 -3.55 8.08
N LYS A 40 -4.10 -3.96 9.19
CA LYS A 40 -3.37 -4.32 10.39
C LYS A 40 -2.53 -5.58 10.12
N SER A 41 -1.26 -5.53 10.49
CA SER A 41 -0.39 -6.68 10.35
C SER A 41 -0.64 -7.68 11.48
N PRO A 42 -0.87 -8.97 11.17
CA PRO A 42 -0.97 -10.00 12.21
C PRO A 42 0.36 -10.12 12.97
N PRO A 43 0.31 -10.54 14.26
CA PRO A 43 1.53 -10.73 15.05
C PRO A 43 2.58 -11.61 14.38
N GLU A 44 2.16 -12.67 13.72
CA GLU A 44 3.08 -13.57 13.03
C GLU A 44 3.82 -12.89 11.87
N THR A 45 3.20 -11.89 11.25
CA THR A 45 3.84 -11.09 10.20
C THR A 45 4.98 -10.26 10.78
N LEU A 46 4.74 -9.65 11.94
CA LEU A 46 5.73 -8.80 12.61
C LEU A 46 6.89 -9.64 13.16
N ILE A 47 6.59 -10.74 13.80
CA ILE A 47 7.60 -11.63 14.40
C ILE A 47 8.43 -12.33 13.33
N GLY A 48 7.77 -12.90 12.33
CA GLY A 48 8.41 -13.65 11.26
C GLY A 48 8.95 -12.80 10.12
N ARG A 49 8.65 -11.50 10.12
CA ARG A 49 9.00 -10.57 9.04
C ARG A 49 8.58 -11.09 7.67
N ARG A 50 7.35 -11.57 7.59
CA ARG A 50 6.76 -12.06 6.35
C ARG A 50 5.64 -11.12 5.93
N LEU A 51 5.75 -10.61 4.71
CA LEU A 51 4.71 -9.75 4.15
C LEU A 51 3.46 -10.56 3.84
N ASN A 52 2.30 -10.05 4.24
CA ASN A 52 1.01 -10.69 4.00
C ASN A 52 0.09 -9.87 3.11
N SER A 53 0.51 -8.68 2.71
CA SER A 53 -0.27 -7.84 1.81
C SER A 53 0.63 -6.90 1.03
N LEU A 54 0.17 -6.51 -0.14
CA LEU A 54 0.79 -5.51 -1.00
C LEU A 54 -0.27 -4.56 -1.49
N ALA A 55 0.09 -3.30 -1.63
CA ALA A 55 -0.75 -2.30 -2.29
C ALA A 55 0.03 -1.70 -3.45
N PHE A 56 -0.68 -1.47 -4.55
CA PHE A 56 -0.15 -0.79 -5.72
C PHE A 56 -0.89 0.51 -5.90
N ASN A 57 -0.16 1.60 -5.90
CA ASN A 57 -0.72 2.93 -6.12
C ASN A 57 -0.35 3.41 -7.50
N LEU A 58 -1.37 3.63 -8.33
CA LEU A 58 -1.20 4.08 -9.70
C LEU A 58 -1.78 5.47 -9.85
N THR A 59 -1.06 6.34 -10.53
CA THR A 59 -1.56 7.65 -10.89
C THR A 59 -1.84 7.69 -12.38
N THR A 60 -2.93 8.35 -12.76
CA THR A 60 -3.33 8.48 -14.16
C THR A 60 -2.76 9.71 -14.83
N VAL A 61 -2.17 10.60 -14.03
CA VAL A 61 -1.55 11.84 -14.49
C VAL A 61 -0.27 12.07 -13.69
N ASP A 62 0.58 12.96 -14.20
CA ASP A 62 1.76 13.39 -13.45
C ASP A 62 1.29 14.10 -12.17
N THR A 63 1.80 13.65 -11.03
CA THR A 63 1.40 14.17 -9.74
C THR A 63 2.45 15.14 -9.20
N ARG A 64 2.01 16.32 -8.81
CA ARG A 64 2.85 17.37 -8.22
C ARG A 64 2.62 17.44 -6.71
N PRO A 65 3.53 18.06 -5.94
CA PRO A 65 3.36 18.18 -4.49
C PRO A 65 2.03 18.81 -4.06
N GLU A 66 1.51 19.76 -4.83
CA GLU A 66 0.24 20.41 -4.52
C GLU A 66 -1.00 19.57 -4.80
N HIS A 67 -0.84 18.41 -5.43
CA HIS A 67 -1.94 17.51 -5.76
C HIS A 67 -2.27 16.50 -4.65
N GLY A 68 -1.62 16.60 -3.49
CA GLY A 68 -1.83 15.66 -2.40
C GLY A 68 -1.34 14.26 -2.73
N PRO A 69 -0.06 14.10 -3.10
CA PRO A 69 0.46 12.82 -3.54
C PRO A 69 0.50 11.81 -2.41
N PHE A 70 0.57 10.54 -2.80
CA PHE A 70 0.80 9.44 -1.86
C PHE A 70 2.15 9.63 -1.17
N GLU A 71 2.17 9.44 0.14
CA GLU A 71 3.38 9.50 0.94
C GLU A 71 3.59 8.18 1.67
N VAL A 72 4.84 7.82 1.86
CA VAL A 72 5.20 6.57 2.53
C VAL A 72 6.30 6.82 3.55
N ALA A 73 6.22 6.13 4.69
CA ALA A 73 7.28 6.12 5.69
C ALA A 73 8.10 4.84 5.50
N PRO A 74 9.27 4.93 4.83
CA PRO A 74 10.05 3.73 4.53
C PRO A 74 10.50 3.00 5.78
N GLY A 75 10.55 1.66 5.71
CA GLY A 75 11.06 0.84 6.80
C GLY A 75 10.08 0.58 7.92
N THR A 76 8.83 1.03 7.82
CA THR A 76 7.84 0.86 8.90
C THR A 76 6.96 -0.37 8.76
N GLN A 77 7.19 -1.20 7.74
CA GLN A 77 6.34 -2.37 7.47
C GLN A 77 6.32 -3.39 8.60
N TRP A 78 7.34 -3.41 9.45
CA TRP A 78 7.41 -4.33 10.58
C TRP A 78 7.04 -3.68 11.91
N ASP A 79 6.70 -2.41 11.91
CA ASP A 79 6.35 -1.70 13.14
C ASP A 79 4.93 -2.06 13.59
N ASP A 80 4.75 -2.22 14.90
CA ASP A 80 3.43 -2.50 15.48
C ASP A 80 2.68 -1.18 15.70
N ILE A 81 2.31 -0.56 14.59
CA ILE A 81 1.52 0.67 14.58
C ILE A 81 0.33 0.51 13.65
N THR A 82 -0.75 1.16 13.98
CA THR A 82 -1.99 1.12 13.20
C THR A 82 -2.32 2.49 12.63
#